data_1f3aa60fe957a1b7ee2439feabfab679
#
_entry.id   1f3aa60fe957a1b7ee2439feabfab679
#
_cell.length_a   1.000
_cell.length_b   1.000
_cell.length_c   1.000
_cell.angle_alpha   90.00
_cell.angle_beta   90.00
_cell.angle_gamma   90.00
#
_symmetry.space_group_name_H-M   'P 1'
#
loop_
_entity.id
_entity.type
_entity.pdbx_description
1 polymer ?
#
loop_
_entity_poly.entity_id
_entity_poly.type
_entity_poly.pdbx_seq_one_letter_code
_entity_poly.pdbx_strand_id
1 'polypeptide(L)'
;MMSIATHTGEAPPASFPSGPFRVLRTLGRGGFAKAVGAQDIPSSRLLCIKVFKKDDLKDESTGESISKELRAYKRLASAMPCPATKFLMGLELSFQTRHEICFAMDLMASDLCNLMISRSSYCRQHSCRWTAQIALGINVLHEIGIIHRDIKAENIFIDVRENVRIGDFGLSHLAADARPLDRQGAYSTWVVGTPNCMAPEILSNISKPESKKYGPPVDWWGLGCIVYQFFSHKHKTLFQTQDHILHYVAWCTGPDGRDKQLSLFKGFPAMFRDLISGLLDPRPSSRYGFREVSGHKIFLSPCGKSEFFDAHSRALERSEVPESLPDLPCDQETARVWQRLAPWEHPRVPGIDWSKPV
;
A
#
# COMPACT_ATOMS: atom_id res chain seq x y z
N MET A 1 -7.94 7.54 -42.84
CA MET A 1 -9.17 7.96 -42.13
C MET A 1 -9.31 7.02 -40.94
N MET A 2 -8.90 7.45 -39.74
CA MET A 2 -9.02 6.66 -38.51
C MET A 2 -10.43 6.87 -37.95
N SER A 3 -11.24 5.84 -37.99
CA SER A 3 -12.53 5.82 -37.29
C SER A 3 -12.28 5.51 -35.81
N ILE A 4 -12.45 6.51 -35.01
CA ILE A 4 -12.55 6.36 -33.56
C ILE A 4 -13.95 5.79 -33.31
N ALA A 5 -14.04 4.55 -32.82
CA ALA A 5 -15.29 4.00 -32.32
C ALA A 5 -15.76 4.87 -31.15
N THR A 6 -16.67 5.75 -31.42
CA THR A 6 -17.39 6.54 -30.45
C THR A 6 -18.36 5.64 -29.70
N HIS A 7 -17.97 5.22 -28.47
CA HIS A 7 -19.00 4.95 -27.47
C HIS A 7 -19.73 6.26 -27.23
N THR A 8 -21.05 6.21 -27.34
CA THR A 8 -21.99 7.31 -27.26
C THR A 8 -21.67 8.28 -26.13
N GLY A 9 -21.31 9.45 -26.52
CA GLY A 9 -21.59 10.78 -26.08
C GLY A 9 -21.49 11.13 -24.64
N GLU A 10 -20.46 11.30 -23.99
CA GLU A 10 -19.98 12.41 -23.18
C GLU A 10 -18.47 12.24 -23.09
N ALA A 11 -17.72 13.25 -23.50
CA ALA A 11 -16.29 13.27 -23.25
C ALA A 11 -16.08 13.16 -21.73
N PRO A 12 -15.18 12.27 -21.25
CA PRO A 12 -14.91 12.20 -19.82
C PRO A 12 -14.51 13.61 -19.32
N PRO A 13 -14.87 13.97 -18.08
CA PRO A 13 -14.56 15.28 -17.55
C PRO A 13 -13.08 15.58 -17.76
N ALA A 14 -12.72 16.82 -18.06
CA ALA A 14 -11.37 17.26 -18.46
C ALA A 14 -10.22 16.87 -17.50
N SER A 15 -10.56 16.35 -16.33
CA SER A 15 -9.63 15.86 -15.30
C SER A 15 -9.30 14.36 -15.39
N PHE A 16 -9.94 13.60 -16.30
CA PHE A 16 -9.76 12.14 -16.37
C PHE A 16 -8.63 11.78 -17.34
N PRO A 17 -7.60 11.02 -16.91
CA PRO A 17 -6.51 10.65 -17.80
C PRO A 17 -7.01 9.69 -18.87
N SER A 18 -6.86 10.08 -20.14
CA SER A 18 -7.35 9.32 -21.29
C SER A 18 -6.22 8.81 -22.20
N GLY A 19 -4.98 9.33 -22.03
CA GLY A 19 -3.88 9.11 -22.95
C GLY A 19 -4.05 9.81 -24.31
N PRO A 20 -3.01 9.94 -25.10
CA PRO A 20 -1.68 9.34 -24.94
C PRO A 20 -0.88 9.95 -23.77
N PHE A 21 0.09 9.17 -23.28
CA PHE A 21 0.92 9.57 -22.14
C PHE A 21 2.35 9.87 -22.60
N ARG A 22 2.87 11.03 -22.20
CA ARG A 22 4.28 11.36 -22.37
C ARG A 22 5.03 10.90 -21.13
N VAL A 23 5.96 9.95 -21.30
CA VAL A 23 6.85 9.51 -20.22
C VAL A 23 7.88 10.61 -19.98
N LEU A 24 8.05 11.00 -18.73
CA LEU A 24 8.97 12.07 -18.33
C LEU A 24 10.24 11.51 -17.72
N ARG A 25 10.12 10.63 -16.72
CA ARG A 25 11.28 9.98 -16.09
C ARG A 25 10.90 8.74 -15.29
N THR A 26 11.90 7.95 -14.94
CA THR A 26 11.76 6.84 -13.97
C THR A 26 11.64 7.42 -12.56
N LEU A 27 10.67 6.92 -11.78
CA LEU A 27 10.50 7.23 -10.37
C LEU A 27 11.11 6.16 -9.47
N GLY A 28 11.09 4.88 -9.92
CA GLY A 28 11.64 3.76 -9.19
C GLY A 28 11.60 2.47 -9.99
N ARG A 29 12.36 1.47 -9.53
CA ARG A 29 12.37 0.10 -10.08
C ARG A 29 12.17 -0.87 -8.93
N GLY A 30 11.18 -1.75 -9.05
CA GLY A 30 10.95 -2.89 -8.17
C GLY A 30 11.36 -4.20 -8.84
N GLY A 31 11.16 -5.32 -8.15
CA GLY A 31 11.50 -6.65 -8.70
C GLY A 31 10.76 -7.01 -9.98
N PHE A 32 9.49 -6.62 -10.11
CA PHE A 32 8.60 -7.00 -11.23
C PHE A 32 8.06 -5.81 -12.01
N ALA A 33 8.29 -4.59 -11.56
CA ALA A 33 7.72 -3.40 -12.18
C ALA A 33 8.66 -2.22 -12.11
N LYS A 34 8.45 -1.29 -13.05
CA LYS A 34 9.08 0.02 -13.08
C LYS A 34 8.01 1.08 -12.90
N ALA A 35 8.24 2.05 -12.01
CA ALA A 35 7.39 3.23 -11.88
C ALA A 35 7.98 4.38 -12.68
N VAL A 36 7.16 5.08 -13.46
CA VAL A 36 7.56 6.25 -14.23
C VAL A 36 6.61 7.41 -13.98
N GLY A 37 7.15 8.61 -13.93
CA GLY A 37 6.37 9.84 -14.01
C GLY A 37 5.99 10.09 -15.46
N ALA A 38 4.71 10.37 -15.68
CA ALA A 38 4.18 10.61 -17.01
C ALA A 38 3.19 11.78 -16.99
N GLN A 39 3.01 12.40 -18.15
CA GLN A 39 2.00 13.42 -18.37
C GLN A 39 0.92 12.86 -19.30
N ASP A 40 -0.33 12.93 -18.85
CA ASP A 40 -1.49 12.75 -19.73
C ASP A 40 -1.57 13.96 -20.67
N ILE A 41 -1.36 13.76 -21.97
CA ILE A 41 -1.22 14.86 -22.91
C ILE A 41 -2.51 15.69 -23.01
N PRO A 42 -3.72 15.08 -23.07
CA PRO A 42 -4.96 15.85 -23.17
C PRO A 42 -5.26 16.73 -21.95
N SER A 43 -5.06 16.21 -20.74
CA SER A 43 -5.37 16.93 -19.51
C SER A 43 -4.19 17.69 -18.91
N SER A 44 -2.98 17.47 -19.42
CA SER A 44 -1.71 17.93 -18.84
C SER A 44 -1.44 17.43 -17.42
N ARG A 45 -2.24 16.51 -16.87
CA ARG A 45 -2.12 15.97 -15.52
C ARG A 45 -0.89 15.08 -15.41
N LEU A 46 -0.16 15.22 -14.31
CA LEU A 46 0.96 14.33 -13.97
C LEU A 46 0.45 13.08 -13.25
N LEU A 47 1.01 11.93 -13.61
CA LEU A 47 0.64 10.61 -13.12
C LEU A 47 1.88 9.79 -12.82
N CYS A 48 1.71 8.81 -11.94
CA CYS A 48 2.60 7.67 -11.83
C CYS A 48 2.05 6.52 -12.68
N ILE A 49 2.88 5.95 -13.55
CA ILE A 49 2.52 4.75 -14.30
C ILE A 49 3.44 3.61 -13.87
N LYS A 50 2.84 2.58 -13.26
CA LYS A 50 3.50 1.31 -12.94
C LYS A 50 3.49 0.43 -14.19
N VAL A 51 4.68 0.01 -14.63
CA VAL A 51 4.91 -0.65 -15.92
C VAL A 51 5.42 -2.05 -15.67
N PHE A 52 4.75 -3.03 -16.25
CA PHE A 52 5.12 -4.44 -16.23
C PHE A 52 5.46 -4.87 -17.65
N LYS A 53 6.53 -5.62 -17.87
CA LYS A 53 6.86 -6.17 -19.17
C LYS A 53 6.02 -7.41 -19.46
N LYS A 54 5.44 -7.53 -20.65
CA LYS A 54 4.71 -8.73 -21.05
C LYS A 54 5.58 -9.98 -21.13
N ASP A 55 6.88 -9.82 -21.37
CA ASP A 55 7.81 -10.95 -21.35
C ASP A 55 7.94 -11.59 -19.97
N ASP A 56 7.78 -10.82 -18.91
CA ASP A 56 7.83 -11.33 -17.52
C ASP A 56 6.57 -12.14 -17.15
N LEU A 57 5.49 -12.06 -17.96
CA LEU A 57 4.28 -12.88 -17.79
C LEU A 57 4.46 -14.36 -18.12
N LYS A 58 5.58 -14.73 -18.70
CA LYS A 58 5.95 -16.15 -18.91
C LYS A 58 6.11 -16.89 -17.58
N ASP A 59 6.42 -16.15 -16.53
CA ASP A 59 6.32 -16.63 -15.14
C ASP A 59 4.86 -16.48 -14.64
N GLU A 60 4.21 -17.61 -14.37
CA GLU A 60 2.82 -17.68 -13.94
C GLU A 60 2.57 -16.88 -12.66
N SER A 61 3.54 -16.86 -11.74
CA SER A 61 3.46 -16.14 -10.47
C SER A 61 3.39 -14.63 -10.67
N THR A 62 4.14 -14.10 -11.64
CA THR A 62 4.12 -12.68 -12.01
C THR A 62 2.79 -12.28 -12.65
N GLY A 63 2.26 -13.10 -13.57
CA GLY A 63 0.96 -12.87 -14.19
C GLY A 63 -0.18 -12.87 -13.16
N GLU A 64 -0.14 -13.81 -12.22
CA GLU A 64 -1.11 -13.88 -11.13
C GLU A 64 -1.03 -12.65 -10.20
N SER A 65 0.17 -12.18 -9.88
CA SER A 65 0.38 -10.98 -9.05
C SER A 65 -0.22 -9.73 -9.71
N ILE A 66 0.03 -9.49 -11.00
CA ILE A 66 -0.54 -8.36 -11.75
C ILE A 66 -2.06 -8.44 -11.80
N SER A 67 -2.60 -9.63 -12.04
CA SER A 67 -4.05 -9.86 -12.05
C SER A 67 -4.69 -9.61 -10.68
N LYS A 68 -4.02 -10.04 -9.59
CA LYS A 68 -4.48 -9.79 -8.21
C LYS A 68 -4.47 -8.30 -7.89
N GLU A 69 -3.38 -7.60 -8.25
CA GLU A 69 -3.27 -6.15 -8.04
C GLU A 69 -4.40 -5.40 -8.75
N LEU A 70 -4.66 -5.71 -10.01
CA LEU A 70 -5.76 -5.09 -10.76
C LEU A 70 -7.13 -5.40 -10.14
N ARG A 71 -7.36 -6.64 -9.70
CA ARG A 71 -8.62 -7.01 -9.02
C ARG A 71 -8.80 -6.27 -7.70
N ALA A 72 -7.71 -6.03 -6.95
CA ALA A 72 -7.76 -5.23 -5.73
C ALA A 72 -8.18 -3.79 -6.04
N TYR A 73 -7.58 -3.15 -7.04
CA TYR A 73 -7.99 -1.80 -7.47
C TYR A 73 -9.44 -1.73 -7.94
N LYS A 74 -9.90 -2.71 -8.72
CA LYS A 74 -11.30 -2.80 -9.14
C LYS A 74 -12.25 -2.92 -7.96
N ARG A 75 -11.90 -3.73 -6.96
CA ARG A 75 -12.67 -3.89 -5.73
C ARG A 75 -12.73 -2.58 -4.93
N LEU A 76 -11.61 -1.88 -4.80
CA LEU A 76 -11.54 -0.56 -4.16
C LEU A 76 -12.44 0.47 -4.86
N ALA A 77 -12.40 0.50 -6.19
CA ALA A 77 -13.23 1.42 -6.98
C ALA A 77 -14.73 1.13 -6.90
N SER A 78 -15.11 -0.13 -6.63
CA SER A 78 -16.51 -0.57 -6.49
C SER A 78 -17.01 -0.52 -5.04
N ALA A 79 -16.12 -0.21 -4.08
CA ALA A 79 -16.50 -0.13 -2.68
C ALA A 79 -17.41 1.06 -2.42
N MET A 80 -18.29 0.93 -1.42
CA MET A 80 -19.13 2.04 -0.96
C MET A 80 -18.26 3.25 -0.62
N PRO A 81 -18.66 4.48 -1.00
CA PRO A 81 -17.90 5.67 -0.68
C PRO A 81 -17.71 5.80 0.84
N CYS A 82 -16.49 5.72 1.28
CA CYS A 82 -16.07 5.95 2.66
C CYS A 82 -14.90 6.94 2.66
N PRO A 83 -14.89 7.98 3.50
CA PRO A 83 -13.79 8.93 3.53
C PRO A 83 -12.42 8.25 3.67
N ALA A 84 -12.33 7.19 4.47
CA ALA A 84 -11.09 6.47 4.70
C ALA A 84 -10.52 5.73 3.47
N THR A 85 -11.29 5.53 2.39
CA THR A 85 -10.78 5.02 1.11
C THR A 85 -9.74 5.97 0.50
N LYS A 86 -9.74 7.25 0.89
CA LYS A 86 -8.71 8.22 0.49
C LYS A 86 -7.31 7.87 1.01
N PHE A 87 -7.18 7.04 2.04
CA PHE A 87 -5.91 6.53 2.53
C PHE A 87 -5.41 5.29 1.79
N LEU A 88 -6.05 4.95 0.68
CA LEU A 88 -5.66 3.87 -0.22
C LEU A 88 -5.31 4.44 -1.59
N MET A 89 -4.28 3.87 -2.22
CA MET A 89 -3.94 4.21 -3.60
C MET A 89 -5.04 3.72 -4.53
N GLY A 90 -5.57 4.63 -5.35
CA GLY A 90 -6.51 4.30 -6.41
C GLY A 90 -5.80 4.02 -7.72
N LEU A 91 -6.48 3.29 -8.61
CA LEU A 91 -6.11 3.16 -10.01
C LEU A 91 -7.03 4.07 -10.83
N GLU A 92 -6.46 4.89 -11.69
CA GLU A 92 -7.23 5.72 -12.62
C GLU A 92 -7.62 4.92 -13.87
N LEU A 93 -6.63 4.24 -14.44
CA LEU A 93 -6.86 3.31 -15.53
C LEU A 93 -5.72 2.30 -15.66
N SER A 94 -6.01 1.16 -16.28
CA SER A 94 -5.03 0.22 -16.75
C SER A 94 -5.15 0.07 -18.29
N PHE A 95 -4.01 -0.05 -18.94
CA PHE A 95 -3.93 -0.19 -20.39
C PHE A 95 -2.73 -1.03 -20.80
N GLN A 96 -2.65 -1.37 -22.07
CA GLN A 96 -1.56 -2.16 -22.62
C GLN A 96 -0.92 -1.44 -23.80
N THR A 97 0.39 -1.61 -23.91
CA THR A 97 1.16 -1.37 -25.13
C THR A 97 1.53 -2.71 -25.78
N ARG A 98 2.29 -2.68 -26.87
CA ARG A 98 2.80 -3.89 -27.52
C ARG A 98 3.55 -4.81 -26.54
N HIS A 99 4.37 -4.24 -25.67
CA HIS A 99 5.32 -4.97 -24.83
C HIS A 99 5.05 -4.84 -23.33
N GLU A 100 4.10 -3.98 -22.94
CA GLU A 100 3.94 -3.60 -21.53
C GLU A 100 2.47 -3.64 -21.10
N ILE A 101 2.26 -3.88 -19.81
CA ILE A 101 1.02 -3.61 -19.07
C ILE A 101 1.28 -2.41 -18.20
N CYS A 102 0.35 -1.45 -18.18
CA CYS A 102 0.50 -0.16 -17.52
C CYS A 102 -0.66 0.11 -16.58
N PHE A 103 -0.35 0.50 -15.34
CA PHE A 103 -1.31 0.96 -14.35
C PHE A 103 -1.04 2.44 -14.06
N ALA A 104 -1.97 3.31 -14.47
CA ALA A 104 -1.89 4.76 -14.23
C ALA A 104 -2.63 5.11 -12.95
N MET A 105 -1.96 5.84 -12.07
CA MET A 105 -2.43 6.24 -10.74
C MET A 105 -1.97 7.65 -10.41
N ASP A 106 -2.51 8.23 -9.34
CA ASP A 106 -2.07 9.53 -8.84
C ASP A 106 -0.56 9.54 -8.58
N LEU A 107 0.08 10.66 -8.98
CA LEU A 107 1.48 10.90 -8.62
C LEU A 107 1.55 11.31 -7.14
N MET A 108 2.39 10.63 -6.38
CA MET A 108 2.64 10.94 -4.98
C MET A 108 3.90 11.79 -4.82
N ALA A 109 3.94 12.59 -3.76
CA ALA A 109 5.09 13.43 -3.46
C ALA A 109 6.31 12.61 -3.02
N SER A 110 6.08 11.51 -2.28
CA SER A 110 7.13 10.60 -1.80
C SER A 110 6.52 9.28 -1.32
N ASP A 111 7.35 8.34 -0.95
CA ASP A 111 6.99 7.24 -0.05
C ASP A 111 7.55 7.49 1.36
N LEU A 112 7.00 6.77 2.33
CA LEU A 112 7.35 6.94 3.74
C LEU A 112 8.80 6.52 4.03
N CYS A 113 9.32 5.51 3.34
CA CYS A 113 10.71 5.06 3.52
C CYS A 113 11.70 6.15 3.13
N ASN A 114 11.52 6.77 1.95
CA ASN A 114 12.35 7.89 1.50
C ASN A 114 12.25 9.11 2.44
N LEU A 115 11.05 9.42 2.95
CA LEU A 115 10.89 10.48 3.94
C LEU A 115 11.59 10.17 5.26
N MET A 116 11.54 8.95 5.75
CA MET A 116 12.25 8.54 6.96
C MET A 116 13.77 8.73 6.82
N ILE A 117 14.33 8.45 5.65
CA ILE A 117 15.75 8.62 5.35
C ILE A 117 16.11 10.12 5.26
N SER A 118 15.31 10.92 4.56
CA SER A 118 15.63 12.32 4.23
C SER A 118 15.17 13.33 5.28
N ARG A 119 14.07 13.04 6.02
CA ARG A 119 13.40 13.98 6.94
C ARG A 119 12.99 13.33 8.27
N SER A 120 13.95 12.75 8.97
CA SER A 120 13.72 11.96 10.19
C SER A 120 12.86 12.67 11.27
N SER A 121 13.19 13.92 11.62
CA SER A 121 12.45 14.69 12.63
C SER A 121 11.02 14.96 12.22
N TYR A 122 10.82 15.27 10.95
CA TYR A 122 9.51 15.47 10.35
C TYR A 122 8.63 14.21 10.44
N CYS A 123 9.18 13.04 10.13
CA CYS A 123 8.46 11.78 10.25
C CYS A 123 7.99 11.49 11.67
N ARG A 124 8.83 11.82 12.69
CA ARG A 124 8.45 11.67 14.10
C ARG A 124 7.32 12.60 14.50
N GLN A 125 7.31 13.83 14.03
CA GLN A 125 6.24 14.79 14.32
C GLN A 125 4.88 14.34 13.74
N HIS A 126 4.88 13.67 12.58
CA HIS A 126 3.68 13.19 11.90
C HIS A 126 3.30 11.75 12.24
N SER A 127 4.06 11.08 13.11
CA SER A 127 3.90 9.64 13.39
C SER A 127 2.51 9.26 13.90
N CYS A 128 1.89 10.03 14.81
CA CYS A 128 0.52 9.79 15.28
C CYS A 128 -0.49 9.88 14.14
N ARG A 129 -0.45 11.00 13.41
CA ARG A 129 -1.35 11.25 12.29
C ARG A 129 -1.27 10.16 11.22
N TRP A 130 -0.04 9.85 10.79
CA TRP A 130 0.15 8.84 9.75
C TRP A 130 -0.19 7.43 10.22
N THR A 131 0.08 7.11 11.48
CA THR A 131 -0.35 5.83 12.07
C THR A 131 -1.86 5.70 12.06
N ALA A 132 -2.61 6.76 12.44
CA ALA A 132 -4.06 6.75 12.39
C ALA A 132 -4.60 6.60 10.96
N GLN A 133 -4.01 7.29 9.99
CA GLN A 133 -4.39 7.20 8.57
C GLN A 133 -4.10 5.81 7.98
N ILE A 134 -2.93 5.21 8.29
CA ILE A 134 -2.61 3.84 7.87
C ILE A 134 -3.59 2.85 8.50
N ALA A 135 -3.90 2.99 9.79
CA ALA A 135 -4.86 2.13 10.47
C ALA A 135 -6.26 2.21 9.86
N LEU A 136 -6.72 3.40 9.48
CA LEU A 136 -7.98 3.58 8.74
C LEU A 136 -7.94 2.89 7.37
N GLY A 137 -6.84 3.03 6.63
CA GLY A 137 -6.66 2.37 5.35
C GLY A 137 -6.67 0.84 5.47
N ILE A 138 -5.94 0.27 6.44
CA ILE A 138 -5.95 -1.17 6.73
C ILE A 138 -7.36 -1.64 7.08
N ASN A 139 -8.09 -0.90 7.92
CA ASN A 139 -9.46 -1.26 8.28
C ASN A 139 -10.37 -1.30 7.05
N VAL A 140 -10.30 -0.30 6.17
CA VAL A 140 -11.10 -0.29 4.93
C VAL A 140 -10.77 -1.50 4.06
N LEU A 141 -9.49 -1.88 3.92
CA LEU A 141 -9.12 -3.08 3.16
C LEU A 141 -9.79 -4.32 3.74
N HIS A 142 -9.76 -4.49 5.07
CA HIS A 142 -10.38 -5.62 5.74
C HIS A 142 -11.90 -5.61 5.61
N GLU A 143 -12.55 -4.44 5.67
CA GLU A 143 -14.00 -4.29 5.47
C GLU A 143 -14.47 -4.69 4.06
N ILE A 144 -13.61 -4.59 3.06
CA ILE A 144 -13.92 -4.98 1.67
C ILE A 144 -13.30 -6.33 1.27
N GLY A 145 -12.87 -7.13 2.23
CA GLY A 145 -12.38 -8.49 1.99
C GLY A 145 -10.95 -8.57 1.42
N ILE A 146 -10.08 -7.60 1.73
CA ILE A 146 -8.68 -7.58 1.28
C ILE A 146 -7.74 -7.65 2.48
N ILE A 147 -6.75 -8.56 2.44
CA ILE A 147 -5.58 -8.57 3.33
C ILE A 147 -4.38 -8.12 2.48
N HIS A 148 -3.68 -7.08 2.89
CA HIS A 148 -2.59 -6.50 2.11
C HIS A 148 -1.35 -7.41 2.07
N ARG A 149 -0.92 -7.95 3.21
CA ARG A 149 0.19 -8.89 3.42
C ARG A 149 1.61 -8.33 3.23
N ASP A 150 1.73 -7.06 2.85
CA ASP A 150 3.03 -6.38 2.68
C ASP A 150 2.98 -4.91 3.14
N ILE A 151 2.38 -4.68 4.33
CA ILE A 151 2.36 -3.35 4.97
C ILE A 151 3.78 -3.03 5.47
N LYS A 152 4.42 -2.06 4.81
CA LYS A 152 5.77 -1.56 5.10
C LYS A 152 5.93 -0.13 4.62
N ALA A 153 6.99 0.58 5.07
CA ALA A 153 7.19 2.00 4.78
C ALA A 153 7.29 2.30 3.28
N GLU A 154 7.84 1.39 2.48
CA GLU A 154 7.97 1.51 1.02
C GLU A 154 6.62 1.48 0.28
N ASN A 155 5.60 0.86 0.87
CA ASN A 155 4.25 0.75 0.31
C ASN A 155 3.29 1.80 0.87
N ILE A 156 3.79 2.72 1.71
CA ILE A 156 3.04 3.87 2.22
C ILE A 156 3.51 5.11 1.47
N PHE A 157 2.66 5.61 0.60
CA PHE A 157 2.92 6.82 -0.17
C PHE A 157 2.38 8.05 0.54
N ILE A 158 2.97 9.21 0.26
CA ILE A 158 2.58 10.50 0.86
C ILE A 158 2.18 11.43 -0.27
N ASP A 159 0.96 11.98 -0.19
CA ASP A 159 0.46 12.94 -1.15
C ASP A 159 0.98 14.37 -0.85
N VAL A 160 0.67 15.34 -1.72
CA VAL A 160 1.11 16.73 -1.56
C VAL A 160 0.50 17.45 -0.34
N ARG A 161 -0.57 16.90 0.24
CA ARG A 161 -1.20 17.37 1.48
C ARG A 161 -0.71 16.59 2.70
N GLU A 162 0.36 15.82 2.53
CA GLU A 162 0.96 15.03 3.59
C GLU A 162 0.04 13.94 4.17
N ASN A 163 -0.93 13.48 3.41
CA ASN A 163 -1.74 12.32 3.78
C ASN A 163 -1.13 11.05 3.23
N VAL A 164 -1.33 9.95 3.95
CA VAL A 164 -0.86 8.64 3.51
C VAL A 164 -1.79 8.02 2.48
N ARG A 165 -1.21 7.18 1.61
CA ARG A 165 -1.90 6.27 0.71
C ARG A 165 -1.21 4.91 0.75
N ILE A 166 -1.92 3.87 1.19
CA ILE A 166 -1.43 2.49 1.12
C ILE A 166 -1.55 2.01 -0.32
N GLY A 167 -0.48 1.49 -0.90
CA GLY A 167 -0.47 0.98 -2.27
C GLY A 167 0.35 -0.30 -2.42
N ASP A 168 0.48 -0.75 -3.65
CA ASP A 168 1.11 -2.02 -4.04
C ASP A 168 0.37 -3.26 -3.53
N PHE A 169 -0.75 -3.58 -4.20
CA PHE A 169 -1.60 -4.73 -3.86
C PHE A 169 -1.18 -6.04 -4.54
N GLY A 170 -0.01 -6.10 -5.15
CA GLY A 170 0.47 -7.28 -5.90
C GLY A 170 0.56 -8.55 -5.05
N LEU A 171 0.78 -8.43 -3.74
CA LEU A 171 0.83 -9.53 -2.79
C LEU A 171 -0.47 -9.70 -1.99
N SER A 172 -1.52 -8.94 -2.25
CA SER A 172 -2.75 -8.99 -1.46
C SER A 172 -3.50 -10.31 -1.60
N HIS A 173 -4.26 -10.66 -0.57
CA HIS A 173 -5.28 -11.70 -0.62
C HIS A 173 -6.66 -11.06 -0.77
N LEU A 174 -7.43 -11.52 -1.74
CA LEU A 174 -8.81 -11.11 -1.94
C LEU A 174 -9.73 -12.26 -1.56
N ALA A 175 -10.58 -12.06 -0.55
CA ALA A 175 -11.64 -13.00 -0.24
C ALA A 175 -12.60 -13.13 -1.44
N ALA A 176 -13.29 -14.27 -1.52
CA ALA A 176 -14.19 -14.57 -2.65
C ALA A 176 -15.29 -13.51 -2.80
N ASP A 177 -15.82 -13.05 -1.69
CA ASP A 177 -16.78 -11.96 -1.61
C ASP A 177 -16.14 -10.68 -1.01
N ALA A 178 -16.70 -9.52 -1.35
CA ALA A 178 -16.24 -8.23 -0.86
C ALA A 178 -16.92 -7.87 0.48
N ARG A 179 -16.91 -8.81 1.44
CA ARG A 179 -17.47 -8.62 2.78
C ARG A 179 -16.39 -8.38 3.81
N PRO A 180 -16.72 -7.78 4.96
CA PRO A 180 -15.80 -7.65 6.07
C PRO A 180 -15.18 -8.99 6.45
N LEU A 181 -13.84 -8.96 6.64
CA LEU A 181 -13.11 -10.13 7.09
C LEU A 181 -13.32 -10.35 8.59
N ASP A 182 -13.55 -11.60 8.98
CA ASP A 182 -13.46 -11.95 10.38
C ASP A 182 -12.01 -11.79 10.87
N ARG A 183 -11.81 -11.05 11.94
CA ARG A 183 -10.50 -10.83 12.55
C ARG A 183 -9.78 -12.12 12.91
N GLN A 184 -10.51 -13.14 13.35
CA GLN A 184 -9.99 -14.46 13.69
C GLN A 184 -10.08 -15.45 12.51
N GLY A 185 -10.59 -14.98 11.38
CA GLY A 185 -10.74 -15.78 10.18
C GLY A 185 -9.41 -16.20 9.58
N ALA A 186 -9.43 -17.33 8.87
CA ALA A 186 -8.26 -17.97 8.29
C ALA A 186 -8.43 -18.07 6.78
N TYR A 187 -7.69 -17.23 6.04
CA TYR A 187 -7.93 -16.97 4.61
C TYR A 187 -6.83 -17.48 3.69
N SER A 188 -5.56 -17.48 4.10
CA SER A 188 -4.43 -17.80 3.22
C SER A 188 -3.37 -18.62 3.91
N THR A 189 -2.72 -19.52 3.16
CA THR A 189 -1.54 -20.29 3.59
C THR A 189 -0.25 -19.82 2.91
N TRP A 190 -0.36 -18.93 1.94
CA TRP A 190 0.78 -18.51 1.10
C TRP A 190 1.82 -17.72 1.89
N VAL A 191 3.08 -18.11 1.75
CA VAL A 191 4.20 -17.38 2.35
C VAL A 191 4.61 -16.28 1.40
N VAL A 192 4.13 -15.07 1.67
CA VAL A 192 4.38 -13.87 0.86
C VAL A 192 4.57 -12.66 1.76
N GLY A 193 5.27 -11.65 1.27
CA GLY A 193 5.58 -10.42 1.97
C GLY A 193 7.09 -10.16 2.05
N THR A 194 7.45 -9.04 2.65
CA THR A 194 8.85 -8.64 2.82
C THR A 194 9.45 -9.32 4.06
N PRO A 195 10.58 -10.05 3.93
CA PRO A 195 11.09 -10.94 4.98
C PRO A 195 11.25 -10.30 6.37
N ASN A 196 11.69 -9.04 6.45
CA ASN A 196 11.92 -8.34 7.71
C ASN A 196 10.67 -7.64 8.30
N CYS A 197 9.52 -7.69 7.60
CA CYS A 197 8.24 -7.16 8.07
C CYS A 197 7.14 -8.23 8.11
N MET A 198 7.48 -9.46 7.76
CA MET A 198 6.52 -10.57 7.68
C MET A 198 6.04 -10.99 9.07
N ALA A 199 4.74 -11.18 9.23
CA ALA A 199 4.17 -11.64 10.49
C ALA A 199 4.60 -13.09 10.83
N PRO A 200 4.78 -13.42 12.13
CA PRO A 200 5.27 -14.74 12.55
C PRO A 200 4.43 -15.91 12.04
N GLU A 201 3.12 -15.74 11.99
CA GLU A 201 2.18 -16.77 11.51
C GLU A 201 2.33 -17.06 10.01
N ILE A 202 2.82 -16.11 9.20
CA ILE A 202 3.20 -16.35 7.80
C ILE A 202 4.51 -17.15 7.76
N LEU A 203 5.52 -16.72 8.53
CA LEU A 203 6.81 -17.40 8.61
C LEU A 203 6.68 -18.83 9.09
N SER A 204 5.70 -19.09 9.96
CA SER A 204 5.45 -20.44 10.48
C SER A 204 5.05 -21.44 9.40
N ASN A 205 4.69 -20.99 8.21
CA ASN A 205 4.33 -21.83 7.05
C ASN A 205 5.54 -22.18 6.16
N ILE A 206 6.70 -21.57 6.40
CA ILE A 206 7.91 -21.92 5.62
C ILE A 206 8.27 -23.36 5.88
N SER A 207 8.45 -24.13 4.81
CA SER A 207 8.91 -25.53 4.86
C SER A 207 8.05 -26.49 5.71
N LYS A 208 6.77 -26.17 5.93
CA LYS A 208 5.86 -27.08 6.65
C LYS A 208 4.98 -27.86 5.69
N PRO A 209 4.86 -29.20 5.88
CA PRO A 209 3.97 -30.03 5.06
C PRO A 209 2.49 -29.64 5.26
N GLU A 210 2.11 -29.16 6.43
CA GLU A 210 0.77 -28.65 6.75
C GLU A 210 0.83 -27.16 7.08
N SER A 211 0.56 -26.33 6.07
CA SER A 211 0.51 -24.89 6.24
C SER A 211 -0.76 -24.47 6.95
N LYS A 212 -0.63 -23.67 8.01
CA LYS A 212 -1.79 -23.11 8.73
C LYS A 212 -2.27 -21.84 8.03
N LYS A 213 -3.59 -21.74 7.86
CA LYS A 213 -4.18 -20.51 7.33
C LYS A 213 -4.00 -19.37 8.34
N TYR A 214 -3.71 -18.18 7.82
CA TYR A 214 -3.64 -16.93 8.56
C TYR A 214 -4.66 -15.91 8.01
N GLY A 215 -4.81 -14.78 8.69
CA GLY A 215 -5.83 -13.78 8.39
C GLY A 215 -5.39 -12.34 8.59
N PRO A 216 -6.35 -11.40 8.76
CA PRO A 216 -6.15 -9.97 8.85
C PRO A 216 -5.09 -9.48 9.85
N PRO A 217 -4.82 -10.14 11.00
CA PRO A 217 -3.82 -9.68 11.94
C PRO A 217 -2.42 -9.47 11.37
N VAL A 218 -2.08 -10.07 10.22
CA VAL A 218 -0.75 -9.88 9.59
C VAL A 218 -0.49 -8.43 9.18
N ASP A 219 -1.52 -7.68 8.77
CA ASP A 219 -1.38 -6.28 8.36
C ASP A 219 -1.12 -5.36 9.56
N TRP A 220 -1.68 -5.68 10.71
CA TRP A 220 -1.44 -4.97 11.97
C TRP A 220 -0.02 -5.17 12.50
N TRP A 221 0.58 -6.35 12.27
CA TRP A 221 2.01 -6.57 12.50
C TRP A 221 2.87 -5.64 11.64
N GLY A 222 2.56 -5.53 10.34
CA GLY A 222 3.24 -4.61 9.43
C GLY A 222 3.16 -3.16 9.91
N LEU A 223 1.99 -2.71 10.38
CA LEU A 223 1.84 -1.40 11.02
C LEU A 223 2.74 -1.25 12.25
N GLY A 224 2.86 -2.29 13.08
CA GLY A 224 3.77 -2.31 14.23
C GLY A 224 5.24 -2.11 13.84
N CYS A 225 5.68 -2.71 12.72
CA CYS A 225 7.01 -2.51 12.17
C CYS A 225 7.22 -1.04 11.75
N ILE A 226 6.24 -0.41 11.09
CA ILE A 226 6.30 1.01 10.69
C ILE A 226 6.36 1.92 11.93
N VAL A 227 5.50 1.69 12.92
CA VAL A 227 5.48 2.50 14.17
C VAL A 227 6.82 2.38 14.90
N TYR A 228 7.43 1.20 14.93
CA TYR A 228 8.78 1.05 15.46
C TYR A 228 9.79 1.91 14.69
N GLN A 229 9.75 1.90 13.36
CA GLN A 229 10.68 2.66 12.53
C GLN A 229 10.61 4.18 12.78
N PHE A 230 9.44 4.75 13.08
CA PHE A 230 9.33 6.18 13.42
C PHE A 230 10.24 6.62 14.56
N PHE A 231 10.48 5.75 15.54
CA PHE A 231 11.22 6.07 16.76
C PHE A 231 12.59 5.41 16.84
N SER A 232 12.89 4.45 15.96
CA SER A 232 14.19 3.80 15.95
C SER A 232 15.30 4.74 15.48
N HIS A 233 16.54 4.47 15.88
CA HIS A 233 17.71 5.24 15.42
C HIS A 233 17.90 5.04 13.91
N LYS A 234 17.96 6.14 13.15
CA LYS A 234 18.05 6.16 11.69
C LYS A 234 16.94 5.34 11.00
N HIS A 235 15.76 5.27 11.62
CA HIS A 235 14.58 4.54 11.11
C HIS A 235 14.87 3.09 10.69
N LYS A 236 15.76 2.42 11.39
CA LYS A 236 16.07 1.01 11.14
C LYS A 236 14.85 0.13 11.41
N THR A 237 14.71 -0.91 10.62
CA THR A 237 13.73 -1.97 10.87
C THR A 237 14.06 -2.71 12.16
N LEU A 238 13.03 -3.17 12.88
CA LEU A 238 13.21 -3.96 14.12
C LEU A 238 13.90 -5.30 13.80
N PHE A 239 13.49 -5.91 12.72
CA PHE A 239 14.03 -7.19 12.27
C PHE A 239 14.85 -6.98 11.00
N GLN A 240 16.02 -7.61 10.92
CA GLN A 240 16.89 -7.59 9.74
C GLN A 240 16.73 -8.87 8.92
N THR A 241 16.33 -9.95 9.58
CA THR A 241 16.14 -11.29 8.99
C THR A 241 14.89 -11.95 9.57
N GLN A 242 14.43 -13.02 8.93
CA GLN A 242 13.36 -13.85 9.45
C GLN A 242 13.72 -14.51 10.79
N ASP A 243 14.98 -14.89 10.98
CA ASP A 243 15.46 -15.48 12.24
C ASP A 243 15.32 -14.50 13.41
N HIS A 244 15.53 -13.21 13.19
CA HIS A 244 15.31 -12.20 14.24
C HIS A 244 13.83 -12.16 14.67
N ILE A 245 12.88 -12.38 13.75
CA ILE A 245 11.47 -12.48 14.07
C ILE A 245 11.19 -13.73 14.91
N LEU A 246 11.76 -14.88 14.51
CA LEU A 246 11.57 -16.14 15.25
C LEU A 246 12.18 -16.06 16.65
N HIS A 247 13.35 -15.46 16.83
CA HIS A 247 13.95 -15.21 18.14
C HIS A 247 13.10 -14.27 18.98
N TYR A 248 12.55 -13.20 18.39
CA TYR A 248 11.64 -12.29 19.08
C TYR A 248 10.39 -13.02 19.56
N VAL A 249 9.79 -13.87 18.72
CA VAL A 249 8.62 -14.69 19.09
C VAL A 249 8.94 -15.57 20.30
N ALA A 250 10.02 -16.34 20.23
CA ALA A 250 10.45 -17.21 21.33
C ALA A 250 10.68 -16.44 22.63
N TRP A 251 11.28 -15.25 22.52
CA TRP A 251 11.56 -14.37 23.66
C TRP A 251 10.29 -13.79 24.29
N CYS A 252 9.32 -13.35 23.47
CA CYS A 252 8.06 -12.78 23.93
C CYS A 252 7.05 -13.81 24.43
N THR A 253 7.14 -15.07 24.00
CA THR A 253 6.23 -16.15 24.41
C THR A 253 6.74 -16.93 25.63
N GLY A 254 8.00 -16.72 26.03
CA GLY A 254 8.59 -17.31 27.23
C GLY A 254 8.13 -16.62 28.53
N PRO A 255 8.68 -17.07 29.69
CA PRO A 255 8.43 -16.42 30.99
C PRO A 255 8.75 -14.93 30.92
N ASP A 256 7.90 -14.09 31.55
CA ASP A 256 8.01 -12.61 31.58
C ASP A 256 8.06 -11.96 30.18
N GLY A 257 7.51 -12.62 29.18
CA GLY A 257 7.61 -12.18 27.78
C GLY A 257 7.09 -10.77 27.55
N ARG A 258 6.00 -10.36 28.23
CA ARG A 258 5.46 -9.00 28.13
C ARG A 258 6.43 -7.95 28.67
N ASP A 259 7.04 -8.19 29.82
CA ASP A 259 7.99 -7.25 30.43
C ASP A 259 9.26 -7.14 29.60
N LYS A 260 9.74 -8.27 29.06
CA LYS A 260 10.86 -8.31 28.11
C LYS A 260 10.54 -7.48 26.86
N GLN A 261 9.36 -7.66 26.26
CA GLN A 261 8.91 -6.91 25.10
C GLN A 261 8.89 -5.40 25.39
N LEU A 262 8.31 -4.98 26.52
CA LEU A 262 8.30 -3.58 26.93
C LEU A 262 9.70 -3.02 27.19
N SER A 263 10.62 -3.84 27.70
CA SER A 263 12.02 -3.44 27.92
C SER A 263 12.75 -3.17 26.61
N LEU A 264 12.43 -3.90 25.53
CA LEU A 264 13.00 -3.68 24.19
C LEU A 264 12.71 -2.25 23.67
N PHE A 265 11.54 -1.71 24.02
CA PHE A 265 11.09 -0.39 23.59
C PHE A 265 11.34 0.70 24.66
N LYS A 266 12.18 0.45 25.67
CA LYS A 266 12.40 1.37 26.82
C LYS A 266 12.84 2.78 26.40
N GLY A 267 13.56 2.92 25.30
CA GLY A 267 13.98 4.21 24.74
C GLY A 267 12.89 5.00 24.00
N PHE A 268 11.70 4.43 23.83
CA PHE A 268 10.60 5.07 23.12
C PHE A 268 9.65 5.80 24.09
N PRO A 269 8.89 6.83 23.61
CA PRO A 269 7.88 7.46 24.45
C PRO A 269 6.88 6.43 25.00
N ALA A 270 6.52 6.55 26.30
CA ALA A 270 5.78 5.52 27.02
C ALA A 270 4.48 5.06 26.33
N MET A 271 3.72 6.00 25.74
CA MET A 271 2.47 5.67 25.04
C MET A 271 2.72 4.85 23.77
N PHE A 272 3.82 5.13 23.03
CA PHE A 272 4.18 4.34 21.86
C PHE A 272 4.66 2.94 22.20
N ARG A 273 5.29 2.75 23.37
CA ARG A 273 5.71 1.41 23.81
C ARG A 273 4.53 0.45 23.92
N ASP A 274 3.41 0.91 24.49
CA ASP A 274 2.21 0.08 24.61
C ASP A 274 1.61 -0.24 23.24
N LEU A 275 1.46 0.77 22.39
CA LEU A 275 0.95 0.59 21.02
C LEU A 275 1.82 -0.38 20.21
N ILE A 276 3.14 -0.19 20.20
CA ILE A 276 4.08 -1.07 19.48
C ILE A 276 4.01 -2.50 20.02
N SER A 277 3.99 -2.65 21.35
CA SER A 277 3.92 -3.98 21.97
C SER A 277 2.62 -4.71 21.65
N GLY A 278 1.51 -3.98 21.56
CA GLY A 278 0.23 -4.56 21.16
C GLY A 278 0.19 -4.95 19.68
N LEU A 279 0.71 -4.09 18.80
CA LEU A 279 0.78 -4.37 17.36
C LEU A 279 1.78 -5.52 17.04
N LEU A 280 2.87 -5.62 17.77
CA LEU A 280 3.88 -6.67 17.62
C LEU A 280 3.69 -7.85 18.58
N ASP A 281 2.45 -8.09 19.09
CA ASP A 281 2.17 -9.33 19.81
C ASP A 281 2.35 -10.52 18.84
N PRO A 282 3.22 -11.50 19.19
CA PRO A 282 3.43 -12.68 18.35
C PRO A 282 2.18 -13.51 18.08
N ARG A 283 1.21 -13.44 18.98
CA ARG A 283 -0.05 -14.19 18.90
C ARG A 283 -1.10 -13.38 18.13
N PRO A 284 -1.58 -13.83 16.95
CA PRO A 284 -2.56 -13.09 16.15
C PRO A 284 -3.86 -12.79 16.92
N SER A 285 -4.28 -13.67 17.82
CA SER A 285 -5.53 -13.52 18.58
C SER A 285 -5.51 -12.36 19.60
N SER A 286 -4.36 -12.03 20.17
CA SER A 286 -4.17 -10.93 21.13
C SER A 286 -3.52 -9.69 20.52
N ARG A 287 -3.01 -9.78 19.29
CA ARG A 287 -2.42 -8.63 18.56
C ARG A 287 -3.46 -7.54 18.41
N TYR A 288 -3.07 -6.28 18.61
CA TYR A 288 -3.95 -5.13 18.37
C TYR A 288 -4.46 -5.12 16.93
N GLY A 289 -5.76 -4.84 16.78
CA GLY A 289 -6.42 -4.57 15.52
C GLY A 289 -7.00 -3.17 15.54
N PHE A 290 -7.92 -2.87 14.61
CA PHE A 290 -8.48 -1.52 14.47
C PHE A 290 -9.11 -1.00 15.77
N ARG A 291 -9.87 -1.83 16.49
CA ARG A 291 -10.55 -1.44 17.73
C ARG A 291 -9.57 -0.95 18.79
N GLU A 292 -8.51 -1.72 19.04
CA GLU A 292 -7.50 -1.40 20.05
C GLU A 292 -6.67 -0.19 19.63
N VAL A 293 -6.32 -0.08 18.33
CA VAL A 293 -5.56 1.04 17.79
C VAL A 293 -6.39 2.32 17.82
N SER A 294 -7.60 2.32 17.30
CA SER A 294 -8.45 3.53 17.25
C SER A 294 -8.89 4.03 18.62
N GLY A 295 -9.01 3.12 19.60
CA GLY A 295 -9.29 3.46 20.99
C GLY A 295 -8.05 3.81 21.83
N HIS A 296 -6.84 3.76 21.26
CA HIS A 296 -5.62 3.97 22.02
C HIS A 296 -5.41 5.46 22.35
N LYS A 297 -5.14 5.75 23.62
CA LYS A 297 -5.03 7.11 24.17
C LYS A 297 -3.97 8.00 23.50
N ILE A 298 -2.98 7.42 22.80
CA ILE A 298 -1.95 8.16 22.07
C ILE A 298 -2.54 9.04 20.95
N PHE A 299 -3.69 8.66 20.44
CA PHE A 299 -4.39 9.39 19.38
C PHE A 299 -5.37 10.43 19.91
N LEU A 300 -5.40 10.66 21.21
CA LEU A 300 -6.20 11.71 21.84
C LEU A 300 -5.31 12.90 22.16
N SER A 301 -5.67 14.07 21.62
CA SER A 301 -5.04 15.32 22.03
C SER A 301 -5.40 15.67 23.48
N PRO A 302 -4.66 16.59 24.14
CA PRO A 302 -4.99 17.07 25.49
C PRO A 302 -6.41 17.65 25.62
N CYS A 303 -7.01 18.16 24.53
CA CYS A 303 -8.38 18.65 24.50
C CYS A 303 -9.41 17.57 24.14
N GLY A 304 -9.01 16.29 24.05
CA GLY A 304 -9.90 15.16 23.78
C GLY A 304 -10.24 14.95 22.29
N LYS A 305 -9.67 15.72 21.38
CA LYS A 305 -9.83 15.45 19.94
C LYS A 305 -9.05 14.20 19.53
N SER A 306 -9.64 13.39 18.68
CA SER A 306 -9.03 12.18 18.16
C SER A 306 -8.36 12.42 16.82
N GLU A 307 -7.11 11.95 16.65
CA GLU A 307 -6.42 11.94 15.35
C GLU A 307 -7.22 11.18 14.28
N PHE A 308 -8.02 10.18 14.68
CA PHE A 308 -8.91 9.46 13.75
C PHE A 308 -10.04 10.34 13.24
N PHE A 309 -10.58 11.23 14.08
CA PHE A 309 -11.58 12.20 13.64
C PHE A 309 -10.98 13.22 12.69
N ASP A 310 -9.81 13.77 13.01
CA ASP A 310 -9.10 14.73 12.16
C ASP A 310 -8.66 14.06 10.84
N ALA A 311 -8.25 12.80 10.85
CA ALA A 311 -7.95 12.04 9.65
C ALA A 311 -9.19 11.89 8.75
N HIS A 312 -10.36 11.58 9.31
CA HIS A 312 -11.62 11.55 8.54
C HIS A 312 -11.96 12.91 7.91
N SER A 313 -11.80 13.99 8.66
CA SER A 313 -12.05 15.34 8.17
C SER A 313 -11.13 15.68 6.99
N ARG A 314 -9.84 15.37 7.08
CA ARG A 314 -8.86 15.54 5.99
C ARG A 314 -9.18 14.67 4.76
N ALA A 315 -9.72 13.46 4.97
CA ALA A 315 -10.13 12.60 3.88
C ALA A 315 -11.30 13.16 3.06
N LEU A 316 -12.10 14.06 3.62
CA LEU A 316 -13.17 14.77 2.91
C LEU A 316 -12.64 15.92 2.05
N GLU A 317 -11.40 16.39 2.30
CA GLU A 317 -10.79 17.43 1.49
C GLU A 317 -10.51 16.91 0.06
N ARG A 318 -10.56 17.83 -0.92
CA ARG A 318 -10.31 17.49 -2.32
C ARG A 318 -8.85 17.02 -2.49
N SER A 319 -8.66 15.90 -3.17
CA SER A 319 -7.31 15.43 -3.53
C SER A 319 -6.67 16.40 -4.53
N GLU A 320 -5.40 16.72 -4.31
CA GLU A 320 -4.56 17.46 -5.24
C GLU A 320 -3.48 16.56 -5.80
N VAL A 321 -3.09 16.82 -7.04
CA VAL A 321 -1.99 16.14 -7.72
C VAL A 321 -0.79 17.09 -7.76
N PRO A 322 0.44 16.60 -7.58
CA PRO A 322 1.63 17.43 -7.71
C PRO A 322 1.67 18.16 -9.05
N GLU A 323 2.04 19.44 -9.03
CA GLU A 323 2.24 20.24 -10.25
C GLU A 323 3.56 19.90 -10.95
N SER A 324 4.49 19.29 -10.23
CA SER A 324 5.80 18.87 -10.73
C SER A 324 6.15 17.47 -10.26
N LEU A 325 7.06 16.82 -10.97
CA LEU A 325 7.61 15.53 -10.54
C LEU A 325 8.46 15.71 -9.26
N PRO A 326 8.42 14.74 -8.34
CA PRO A 326 9.30 14.73 -7.17
C PRO A 326 10.77 14.84 -7.58
N ASP A 327 11.60 15.51 -6.77
CA ASP A 327 13.05 15.60 -6.95
C ASP A 327 13.69 14.24 -6.65
N LEU A 328 13.82 13.42 -7.68
CA LEU A 328 14.51 12.13 -7.64
C LEU A 328 15.65 12.18 -8.67
N PRO A 329 16.74 11.40 -8.48
CA PRO A 329 17.80 11.27 -9.47
C PRO A 329 17.22 10.89 -10.83
N CYS A 330 17.57 11.65 -11.86
CA CYS A 330 17.07 11.46 -13.21
C CYS A 330 17.83 10.33 -13.90
N ASP A 331 17.12 9.25 -14.28
CA ASP A 331 17.59 8.37 -15.36
C ASP A 331 17.35 9.10 -16.68
N GLN A 332 18.39 9.18 -17.53
CA GLN A 332 18.28 9.70 -18.90
C GLN A 332 17.50 8.74 -19.81
N GLU A 333 16.26 8.46 -19.46
CA GLU A 333 15.38 7.73 -20.34
C GLU A 333 14.77 8.73 -21.33
N THR A 334 15.06 8.54 -22.61
CA THR A 334 14.53 9.38 -23.69
C THR A 334 13.01 9.46 -23.57
N ALA A 335 12.49 10.68 -23.51
CA ALA A 335 11.05 10.93 -23.46
C ALA A 335 10.34 10.19 -24.59
N ARG A 336 9.45 9.28 -24.24
CA ARG A 336 8.64 8.52 -25.20
C ARG A 336 7.16 8.76 -24.95
N VAL A 337 6.36 8.64 -25.99
CA VAL A 337 4.91 8.76 -25.90
C VAL A 337 4.31 7.36 -25.96
N TRP A 338 3.52 7.01 -24.96
CA TRP A 338 2.70 5.82 -24.96
C TRP A 338 1.30 6.11 -25.50
N GLN A 339 0.87 5.27 -26.43
CA GLN A 339 -0.51 5.26 -26.91
C GLN A 339 -1.18 3.96 -26.47
N ARG A 340 -2.46 4.02 -26.15
CA ARG A 340 -3.26 2.82 -25.90
C ARG A 340 -3.38 2.06 -27.23
N LEU A 341 -3.19 0.74 -27.20
CA LEU A 341 -3.36 -0.09 -28.37
C LEU A 341 -4.81 -0.14 -28.83
N ALA A 342 -5.02 -0.03 -30.11
CA ALA A 342 -6.29 -0.39 -30.70
C ALA A 342 -6.58 -1.90 -30.51
N PRO A 343 -7.86 -2.33 -30.41
CA PRO A 343 -8.22 -3.71 -30.10
C PRO A 343 -7.62 -4.78 -31.00
N TRP A 344 -7.26 -4.44 -32.23
CA TRP A 344 -6.79 -5.35 -33.29
C TRP A 344 -5.28 -5.33 -33.55
N GLU A 345 -4.53 -4.46 -32.87
CA GLU A 345 -3.11 -4.26 -33.23
C GLU A 345 -2.15 -5.32 -32.73
N HIS A 346 -2.45 -5.99 -31.59
CA HIS A 346 -1.55 -7.00 -30.98
C HIS A 346 -2.30 -7.95 -30.03
N PRO A 347 -1.73 -9.13 -29.72
CA PRO A 347 -2.26 -10.01 -28.69
C PRO A 347 -2.40 -9.27 -27.36
N ARG A 348 -3.60 -9.24 -26.81
CA ARG A 348 -3.91 -8.58 -25.53
C ARG A 348 -3.98 -9.62 -24.42
N VAL A 349 -3.54 -9.23 -23.24
CA VAL A 349 -3.83 -9.97 -22.02
C VAL A 349 -5.27 -9.63 -21.62
N PRO A 350 -6.18 -10.62 -21.57
CA PRO A 350 -7.59 -10.37 -21.26
C PRO A 350 -7.78 -9.70 -19.89
N GLY A 351 -8.77 -8.83 -19.81
CA GLY A 351 -9.20 -8.24 -18.54
C GLY A 351 -8.30 -7.14 -17.97
N ILE A 352 -7.20 -6.79 -18.63
CA ILE A 352 -6.26 -5.76 -18.17
C ILE A 352 -6.77 -4.34 -18.45
N ASP A 353 -7.36 -4.09 -19.63
CA ASP A 353 -7.84 -2.74 -19.94
C ASP A 353 -9.03 -2.37 -19.06
N TRP A 354 -8.90 -1.29 -18.30
CA TRP A 354 -9.91 -0.81 -17.37
C TRP A 354 -9.74 0.69 -17.10
N SER A 355 -10.82 1.36 -16.81
CA SER A 355 -10.83 2.74 -16.30
C SER A 355 -11.77 2.83 -15.11
N LYS A 356 -11.42 3.71 -14.18
CA LYS A 356 -12.24 3.98 -13.00
C LYS A 356 -13.63 4.45 -13.44
N PRO A 357 -14.71 3.94 -12.85
CA PRO A 357 -16.04 4.50 -13.07
C PRO A 357 -16.08 5.97 -12.65
N VAL A 358 -16.86 6.77 -13.41
CA VAL A 358 -17.08 8.20 -13.14
C VAL A 358 -18.00 8.38 -11.94
#